data_c9138850e3d6a39a049ecd8d43b6db39
#
_entry.id   c9138850e3d6a39a049ecd8d43b6db39
#
_cell.length_a   1.000
_cell.length_b   1.000
_cell.length_c   1.000
_cell.angle_alpha   90.00
_cell.angle_beta   90.00
_cell.angle_gamma   90.00
#
_symmetry.space_group_name_H-M   'P 1'
#
loop_
_entity.id
_entity.type
_entity.pdbx_description
1 polymer ?
#
loop_
_entity_poly.entity_id
_entity_poly.type
_entity_poly.pdbx_seq_one_letter_code
_entity_poly.pdbx_strand_id
1 'polypeptide(L)'
;IEEMGKLLPYQDILTTFASPIIMLFLGGFFLAMAATKYHLDVNLARVFLRPFGESPKFVMLGMMIITAVFSMFMSNTATTALMITIVTPVLRLFPNDDLGRTALVLCIPLAANIGGIGTPIGSPPNAVAMKYLVGEQAISFGGWMTFGVPFSICLLAIAWTLLVALLPSRQERIKLVIESEFRRTPRAWVVYICFALTILLWLTGSLHGMNSYVVAMIPVAVFLVSGVIGKQDLKNLSWDVLWLISGGIALGLGLESTGLSQTLVTNIPFAELSPLMIVVMATVMGLLMSTFISNTATANLLLPIMATLGATVSTLGEIGGSKLLVLLVTFSCSLAMALPVSTPPNAMAYATGLLENRQLLQIGALISGIGLVASYLLAMLLWQIGFF
;
A
#
# COMPACT_ATOMS: atom_id res chain seq x y z
N ILE A 1 -33.89 -4.72 -15.81
CA ILE A 1 -33.19 -5.77 -14.99
C ILE A 1 -32.89 -6.98 -15.88
N GLU A 2 -33.82 -7.49 -16.68
CA GLU A 2 -33.57 -8.63 -17.59
C GLU A 2 -32.54 -8.33 -18.70
N GLU A 3 -32.52 -7.13 -19.26
CA GLU A 3 -31.50 -6.72 -20.23
C GLU A 3 -30.11 -6.56 -19.58
N MET A 4 -30.03 -6.04 -18.36
CA MET A 4 -28.76 -5.96 -17.62
C MET A 4 -28.18 -7.35 -17.29
N GLY A 5 -29.02 -8.34 -17.00
CA GLY A 5 -28.60 -9.72 -16.76
C GLY A 5 -28.06 -10.43 -18.02
N LYS A 6 -28.37 -9.94 -19.21
CA LYS A 6 -27.79 -10.43 -20.48
C LYS A 6 -26.44 -9.79 -20.78
N LEU A 7 -26.21 -8.54 -20.32
CA LEU A 7 -24.96 -7.82 -20.51
C LEU A 7 -23.85 -8.29 -19.57
N LEU A 8 -24.20 -8.66 -18.34
CA LEU A 8 -23.26 -9.13 -17.34
C LEU A 8 -23.85 -10.32 -16.56
N PRO A 9 -23.48 -11.55 -16.90
CA PRO A 9 -23.90 -12.75 -16.17
C PRO A 9 -23.51 -12.67 -14.69
N TYR A 10 -24.40 -13.09 -13.80
CA TYR A 10 -24.11 -13.07 -12.36
C TYR A 10 -22.92 -13.93 -11.97
N GLN A 11 -22.60 -14.97 -12.76
CA GLN A 11 -21.43 -15.82 -12.58
C GLN A 11 -20.14 -14.99 -12.68
N ASP A 12 -20.05 -14.07 -13.62
CA ASP A 12 -18.88 -13.21 -13.80
C ASP A 12 -18.70 -12.26 -12.62
N ILE A 13 -19.81 -11.77 -12.06
CA ILE A 13 -19.78 -10.98 -10.82
C ILE A 13 -19.28 -11.84 -9.64
N LEU A 14 -19.79 -13.05 -9.48
CA LEU A 14 -19.41 -13.93 -8.39
C LEU A 14 -17.95 -14.39 -8.51
N THR A 15 -17.41 -14.58 -9.72
CA THR A 15 -16.01 -14.95 -9.92
C THR A 15 -15.03 -13.89 -9.45
N THR A 16 -15.45 -12.63 -9.33
CA THR A 16 -14.59 -11.56 -8.78
C THR A 16 -14.17 -11.83 -7.34
N PHE A 17 -14.99 -12.53 -6.56
CA PHE A 17 -14.72 -12.86 -5.17
C PHE A 17 -13.67 -13.97 -4.99
N ALA A 18 -13.37 -14.70 -6.05
CA ALA A 18 -12.30 -15.70 -6.11
C ALA A 18 -11.24 -15.37 -7.18
N SER A 19 -11.13 -14.09 -7.56
CA SER A 19 -10.16 -13.66 -8.55
C SER A 19 -8.72 -13.92 -8.10
N PRO A 20 -7.76 -14.08 -9.01
CA PRO A 20 -6.34 -14.24 -8.67
C PRO A 20 -5.81 -13.15 -7.74
N ILE A 21 -6.30 -11.92 -7.89
CA ILE A 21 -5.92 -10.78 -7.05
C ILE A 21 -6.36 -10.98 -5.60
N ILE A 22 -7.59 -11.46 -5.40
CA ILE A 22 -8.10 -11.78 -4.06
C ILE A 22 -7.27 -12.89 -3.41
N MET A 23 -6.88 -13.91 -4.18
CA MET A 23 -6.01 -14.98 -3.70
C MET A 23 -4.61 -14.48 -3.33
N LEU A 24 -4.06 -13.52 -4.08
CA LEU A 24 -2.79 -12.87 -3.76
C LEU A 24 -2.86 -12.16 -2.40
N PHE A 25 -3.92 -11.38 -2.16
CA PHE A 25 -4.16 -10.69 -0.88
C PHE A 25 -4.41 -11.66 0.26
N LEU A 26 -5.17 -12.70 0.02
CA LEU A 26 -5.42 -13.75 1.01
C LEU A 26 -4.08 -14.35 1.48
N GLY A 27 -3.20 -14.71 0.56
CA GLY A 27 -1.86 -15.21 0.88
C GLY A 27 -1.03 -14.23 1.70
N GLY A 28 -1.04 -12.95 1.33
CA GLY A 28 -0.40 -11.87 2.08
C GLY A 28 -0.95 -11.73 3.51
N PHE A 29 -2.28 -11.82 3.68
CA PHE A 29 -2.90 -11.76 5.00
C PHE A 29 -2.57 -12.98 5.87
N PHE A 30 -2.45 -14.18 5.28
CA PHE A 30 -1.99 -15.36 5.98
C PHE A 30 -0.55 -15.19 6.46
N LEU A 31 0.34 -14.66 5.61
CA LEU A 31 1.73 -14.35 5.99
C LEU A 31 1.80 -13.36 7.15
N ALA A 32 1.07 -12.25 7.05
CA ALA A 32 1.03 -11.21 8.06
C ALA A 32 0.51 -11.75 9.40
N MET A 33 -0.60 -12.49 9.37
CA MET A 33 -1.20 -13.08 10.56
C MET A 33 -0.26 -14.10 11.23
N ALA A 34 0.39 -14.96 10.46
CA ALA A 34 1.35 -15.92 11.00
C ALA A 34 2.58 -15.22 11.60
N ALA A 35 3.09 -14.17 10.93
CA ALA A 35 4.21 -13.36 11.42
C ALA A 35 3.87 -12.74 12.79
N THR A 36 2.71 -12.13 12.94
CA THR A 36 2.25 -11.52 14.19
C THR A 36 2.00 -12.57 15.27
N LYS A 37 1.33 -13.66 14.95
CA LYS A 37 1.02 -14.75 15.92
C LYS A 37 2.28 -15.38 16.51
N TYR A 38 3.35 -15.49 15.73
CA TYR A 38 4.63 -16.06 16.16
C TYR A 38 5.70 -15.02 16.49
N HIS A 39 5.32 -13.75 16.62
CA HIS A 39 6.20 -12.62 16.97
C HIS A 39 7.40 -12.44 16.03
N LEU A 40 7.28 -12.86 14.77
CA LEU A 40 8.32 -12.64 13.77
C LEU A 40 8.53 -11.14 13.51
N ASP A 41 7.43 -10.40 13.39
CA ASP A 41 7.36 -8.96 13.16
C ASP A 41 8.08 -8.18 14.28
N VAL A 42 7.73 -8.42 15.56
CA VAL A 42 8.37 -7.75 16.72
C VAL A 42 9.86 -8.09 16.80
N ASN A 43 10.23 -9.35 16.55
CA ASN A 43 11.61 -9.77 16.60
C ASN A 43 12.46 -9.18 15.46
N LEU A 44 11.90 -9.10 14.25
CA LEU A 44 12.55 -8.41 13.14
C LEU A 44 12.71 -6.93 13.45
N ALA A 45 11.65 -6.27 13.99
CA ALA A 45 11.74 -4.88 14.42
C ALA A 45 12.89 -4.67 15.43
N ARG A 46 13.01 -5.54 16.43
CA ARG A 46 14.11 -5.48 17.41
C ARG A 46 15.49 -5.60 16.77
N VAL A 47 15.66 -6.53 15.85
CA VAL A 47 16.95 -6.76 15.17
C VAL A 47 17.30 -5.58 14.26
N PHE A 48 16.35 -5.13 13.46
CA PHE A 48 16.59 -4.06 12.50
C PHE A 48 16.70 -2.66 13.12
N LEU A 49 16.13 -2.41 14.31
CA LEU A 49 16.28 -1.13 15.02
C LEU A 49 17.63 -0.96 15.71
N ARG A 50 18.30 -2.05 16.05
CA ARG A 50 19.61 -2.00 16.76
C ARG A 50 20.65 -1.10 16.11
N PRO A 51 20.88 -1.12 14.79
CA PRO A 51 21.92 -0.32 14.13
C PRO A 51 21.70 1.19 14.20
N PHE A 52 20.46 1.65 14.47
CA PHE A 52 20.11 3.07 14.44
C PHE A 52 20.50 3.83 15.72
N GLY A 53 21.03 3.13 16.74
CA GLY A 53 21.54 3.73 17.95
C GLY A 53 20.48 4.38 18.84
N GLU A 54 20.86 5.45 19.54
CA GLU A 54 20.02 6.13 20.54
C GLU A 54 19.63 7.57 20.14
N SER A 55 20.08 8.08 19.00
CA SER A 55 19.73 9.42 18.56
C SER A 55 18.28 9.46 18.04
N PRO A 56 17.41 10.38 18.52
CA PRO A 56 15.99 10.44 18.13
C PRO A 56 15.76 10.44 16.64
N LYS A 57 16.55 11.19 15.88
CA LYS A 57 16.46 11.28 14.41
C LYS A 57 16.75 9.94 13.71
N PHE A 58 17.74 9.18 14.20
CA PHE A 58 18.06 7.88 13.61
C PHE A 58 17.14 6.78 14.11
N VAL A 59 16.67 6.84 15.35
CA VAL A 59 15.60 5.95 15.83
C VAL A 59 14.34 6.14 14.99
N MET A 60 13.94 7.38 14.70
CA MET A 60 12.84 7.69 13.80
C MET A 60 13.07 7.11 12.39
N LEU A 61 14.26 7.27 11.82
CA LEU A 61 14.61 6.67 10.53
C LEU A 61 14.46 5.14 10.54
N GLY A 62 15.00 4.50 11.58
CA GLY A 62 14.85 3.05 11.75
C GLY A 62 13.41 2.62 11.87
N MET A 63 12.59 3.35 12.66
CA MET A 63 11.16 3.13 12.77
C MET A 63 10.47 3.25 11.42
N MET A 64 10.78 4.29 10.64
CA MET A 64 10.20 4.50 9.30
C MET A 64 10.58 3.38 8.34
N ILE A 65 11.85 3.00 8.27
CA ILE A 65 12.32 1.92 7.38
C ILE A 65 11.62 0.60 7.71
N ILE A 66 11.55 0.24 8.98
CA ILE A 66 10.93 -1.02 9.40
C ILE A 66 9.44 -1.00 9.15
N THR A 67 8.78 0.11 9.49
CA THR A 67 7.35 0.29 9.21
C THR A 67 7.07 0.12 7.73
N ALA A 68 7.88 0.74 6.86
CA ALA A 68 7.72 0.63 5.42
C ALA A 68 7.95 -0.79 4.91
N VAL A 69 9.01 -1.47 5.37
CA VAL A 69 9.29 -2.87 4.99
C VAL A 69 8.15 -3.80 5.41
N PHE A 70 7.64 -3.65 6.62
CA PHE A 70 6.50 -4.46 7.05
C PHE A 70 5.24 -4.14 6.25
N SER A 71 5.00 -2.87 5.98
CA SER A 71 3.83 -2.43 5.21
C SER A 71 3.86 -2.88 3.74
N MET A 72 5.01 -3.24 3.20
CA MET A 72 5.12 -3.88 1.88
C MET A 72 4.50 -5.28 1.83
N PHE A 73 4.49 -6.01 2.95
CA PHE A 73 4.06 -7.41 3.00
C PHE A 73 2.94 -7.68 4.00
N MET A 74 2.59 -6.68 4.81
CA MET A 74 1.51 -6.71 5.79
C MET A 74 0.55 -5.55 5.54
N SER A 75 -0.67 -5.60 6.11
CA SER A 75 -1.55 -4.44 6.00
C SER A 75 -0.98 -3.21 6.71
N ASN A 76 -1.12 -2.03 6.11
CA ASN A 76 -0.70 -0.75 6.69
C ASN A 76 -1.25 -0.56 8.11
N THR A 77 -2.49 -1.00 8.34
CA THR A 77 -3.17 -0.93 9.65
C THR A 77 -2.48 -1.80 10.70
N ALA A 78 -2.23 -3.08 10.38
CA ALA A 78 -1.57 -4.00 11.30
C ALA A 78 -0.14 -3.55 11.63
N THR A 79 0.59 -3.11 10.62
CA THR A 79 1.94 -2.56 10.78
C THR A 79 1.94 -1.33 11.68
N THR A 80 1.00 -0.42 11.47
CA THR A 80 0.87 0.79 12.30
C THR A 80 0.54 0.46 13.75
N ALA A 81 -0.39 -0.49 14.00
CA ALA A 81 -0.73 -0.95 15.35
C ALA A 81 0.49 -1.49 16.09
N LEU A 82 1.26 -2.35 15.43
CA LEU A 82 2.49 -2.91 15.97
C LEU A 82 3.49 -1.80 16.34
N MET A 83 3.75 -0.89 15.39
CA MET A 83 4.79 0.14 15.57
C MET A 83 4.39 1.19 16.61
N ILE A 84 3.10 1.54 16.71
CA ILE A 84 2.59 2.39 17.81
C ILE A 84 2.80 1.70 19.16
N THR A 85 2.55 0.40 19.25
CA THR A 85 2.80 -0.37 20.49
C THR A 85 4.29 -0.34 20.87
N ILE A 86 5.18 -0.48 19.90
CA ILE A 86 6.64 -0.44 20.13
C ILE A 86 7.10 0.96 20.55
N VAL A 87 6.56 2.02 19.96
CA VAL A 87 7.01 3.38 20.24
C VAL A 87 6.39 3.96 21.53
N THR A 88 5.23 3.50 21.96
CA THR A 88 4.49 4.04 23.11
C THR A 88 5.34 4.13 24.41
N PRO A 89 6.12 3.12 24.80
CA PRO A 89 7.01 3.23 25.96
C PRO A 89 8.06 4.32 25.81
N VAL A 90 8.57 4.51 24.58
CA VAL A 90 9.60 5.51 24.27
C VAL A 90 9.05 6.93 24.35
N LEU A 91 7.79 7.13 23.95
CA LEU A 91 7.14 8.44 24.01
C LEU A 91 7.03 9.00 25.45
N ARG A 92 7.04 8.11 26.45
CA ARG A 92 7.03 8.52 27.86
C ARG A 92 8.36 9.12 28.33
N LEU A 93 9.44 8.91 27.58
CA LEU A 93 10.75 9.48 27.85
C LEU A 93 10.89 10.93 27.40
N PHE A 94 9.96 11.39 26.55
CA PHE A 94 9.95 12.77 26.04
C PHE A 94 9.16 13.70 26.94
N PRO A 95 9.61 14.96 27.13
CA PRO A 95 8.78 16.03 27.65
C PRO A 95 7.49 16.19 26.83
N ASN A 96 6.42 16.61 27.46
CA ASN A 96 5.12 16.72 26.79
C ASN A 96 5.10 17.78 25.66
N ASP A 97 5.98 18.76 25.73
CA ASP A 97 6.15 19.84 24.76
C ASP A 97 7.24 19.61 23.72
N ASP A 98 7.86 18.42 23.70
CA ASP A 98 8.89 18.07 22.71
C ASP A 98 8.27 17.67 21.37
N LEU A 99 8.58 18.43 20.33
CA LEU A 99 8.09 18.15 18.95
C LEU A 99 8.56 16.82 18.41
N GLY A 100 9.71 16.29 18.88
CA GLY A 100 10.21 14.96 18.53
C GLY A 100 9.27 13.83 18.94
N ARG A 101 8.49 14.01 20.00
CA ARG A 101 7.42 13.10 20.41
C ARG A 101 6.33 13.00 19.33
N THR A 102 5.88 14.12 18.82
CA THR A 102 4.92 14.22 17.71
C THR A 102 5.51 13.59 16.44
N ALA A 103 6.79 13.91 16.14
CA ALA A 103 7.48 13.36 14.97
C ALA A 103 7.55 11.82 14.99
N LEU A 104 7.85 11.22 16.14
CA LEU A 104 7.91 9.77 16.30
C LEU A 104 6.56 9.07 16.15
N VAL A 105 5.45 9.72 16.53
CA VAL A 105 4.12 9.15 16.28
C VAL A 105 3.72 9.32 14.83
N LEU A 106 3.97 10.50 14.25
CA LEU A 106 3.58 10.84 12.89
C LEU A 106 4.36 10.05 11.82
N CYS A 107 5.63 9.72 12.12
CA CYS A 107 6.47 8.97 11.19
C CYS A 107 5.90 7.57 10.87
N ILE A 108 5.16 6.95 11.79
CA ILE A 108 4.62 5.60 11.63
C ILE A 108 3.56 5.53 10.53
N PRO A 109 2.43 6.28 10.57
CA PRO A 109 1.42 6.23 9.53
C PRO A 109 1.96 6.68 8.17
N LEU A 110 2.85 7.67 8.14
CA LEU A 110 3.50 8.11 6.91
C LEU A 110 4.33 6.98 6.29
N ALA A 111 5.16 6.34 7.10
CA ALA A 111 5.98 5.23 6.63
C ALA A 111 5.16 4.00 6.23
N ALA A 112 4.04 3.72 6.91
CA ALA A 112 3.13 2.64 6.54
C ALA A 112 2.46 2.90 5.19
N ASN A 113 1.92 4.09 4.96
CA ASN A 113 1.29 4.46 3.70
C ASN A 113 2.29 4.48 2.53
N ILE A 114 3.48 5.08 2.74
CA ILE A 114 4.55 5.13 1.73
C ILE A 114 5.08 3.72 1.43
N GLY A 115 5.33 2.91 2.46
CA GLY A 115 5.83 1.55 2.31
C GLY A 115 4.86 0.66 1.53
N GLY A 116 3.55 0.81 1.79
CA GLY A 116 2.50 0.09 1.08
C GLY A 116 2.52 0.28 -0.44
N ILE A 117 3.11 1.35 -0.97
CA ILE A 117 3.27 1.56 -2.42
C ILE A 117 4.29 0.58 -3.02
N GLY A 118 5.24 0.09 -2.23
CA GLY A 118 6.39 -0.69 -2.69
C GLY A 118 6.06 -2.05 -3.32
N THR A 119 4.91 -2.65 -3.02
CA THR A 119 4.53 -3.97 -3.55
C THR A 119 3.08 -4.01 -4.00
N PRO A 120 2.68 -4.97 -4.88
CA PRO A 120 1.28 -5.12 -5.28
C PRO A 120 0.32 -5.39 -4.13
N ILE A 121 0.77 -6.02 -3.04
CA ILE A 121 -0.06 -6.38 -1.88
C ILE A 121 0.04 -5.39 -0.72
N GLY A 122 0.97 -4.44 -0.76
CA GLY A 122 1.20 -3.51 0.34
C GLY A 122 0.08 -2.49 0.53
N SER A 123 -0.67 -2.18 -0.54
CA SER A 123 -1.80 -1.25 -0.49
C SER A 123 -2.97 -1.75 -1.34
N PRO A 124 -4.24 -1.62 -0.88
CA PRO A 124 -5.40 -2.03 -1.66
C PRO A 124 -5.53 -1.36 -3.04
N PRO A 125 -5.23 -0.07 -3.25
CA PRO A 125 -5.18 0.51 -4.58
C PRO A 125 -4.28 -0.23 -5.57
N ASN A 126 -3.10 -0.70 -5.11
CA ASN A 126 -2.18 -1.46 -5.95
C ASN A 126 -2.82 -2.76 -6.46
N ALA A 127 -3.58 -3.44 -5.60
CA ALA A 127 -4.32 -4.63 -5.98
C ALA A 127 -5.36 -4.35 -7.06
N VAL A 128 -6.14 -3.28 -6.88
CA VAL A 128 -7.15 -2.88 -7.87
C VAL A 128 -6.48 -2.56 -9.20
N ALA A 129 -5.32 -1.89 -9.18
CA ALA A 129 -4.53 -1.58 -10.38
C ALA A 129 -4.12 -2.84 -11.14
N MET A 130 -3.72 -3.91 -10.45
CA MET A 130 -3.30 -5.17 -11.07
C MET A 130 -4.39 -5.80 -11.96
N LYS A 131 -5.67 -5.49 -11.74
CA LYS A 131 -6.77 -5.93 -12.61
C LYS A 131 -6.67 -5.34 -14.01
N TYR A 132 -6.19 -4.10 -14.10
CA TYR A 132 -6.12 -3.34 -15.36
C TYR A 132 -4.75 -3.43 -16.03
N LEU A 133 -3.75 -3.99 -15.32
CA LEU A 133 -2.38 -4.20 -15.80
C LEU A 133 -2.21 -5.66 -16.21
N VAL A 134 -2.85 -6.04 -17.32
CA VAL A 134 -2.90 -7.42 -17.86
C VAL A 134 -2.44 -7.46 -19.32
N GLY A 135 -2.20 -8.67 -19.85
CA GLY A 135 -1.71 -8.86 -21.21
C GLY A 135 -0.33 -8.23 -21.41
N GLU A 136 -0.16 -7.41 -22.43
CA GLU A 136 1.09 -6.69 -22.73
C GLU A 136 1.43 -5.63 -21.69
N GLN A 137 0.43 -5.13 -20.96
CA GLN A 137 0.60 -4.17 -19.87
C GLN A 137 0.86 -4.84 -18.51
N ALA A 138 0.93 -6.17 -18.45
CA ALA A 138 1.08 -6.91 -17.22
C ALA A 138 2.38 -6.57 -16.50
N ILE A 139 2.26 -6.37 -15.19
CA ILE A 139 3.39 -6.13 -14.31
C ILE A 139 3.49 -7.29 -13.33
N SER A 140 4.63 -7.96 -13.30
CA SER A 140 4.88 -9.02 -12.31
C SER A 140 5.06 -8.43 -10.91
N PHE A 141 4.98 -9.27 -9.87
CA PHE A 141 5.22 -8.84 -8.49
C PHE A 141 6.61 -8.19 -8.34
N GLY A 142 7.66 -8.87 -8.82
CA GLY A 142 9.01 -8.32 -8.84
C GLY A 142 9.13 -7.08 -9.72
N GLY A 143 8.48 -7.06 -10.89
CA GLY A 143 8.44 -5.91 -11.79
C GLY A 143 7.83 -4.67 -11.13
N TRP A 144 6.78 -4.81 -10.30
CA TRP A 144 6.27 -3.71 -9.50
C TRP A 144 7.31 -3.18 -8.50
N MET A 145 8.02 -4.10 -7.84
CA MET A 145 9.02 -3.72 -6.84
C MET A 145 10.21 -2.97 -7.44
N THR A 146 10.54 -3.16 -8.72
CA THR A 146 11.68 -2.46 -9.36
C THR A 146 11.52 -0.95 -9.39
N PHE A 147 10.28 -0.44 -9.41
CA PHE A 147 10.00 1.01 -9.33
C PHE A 147 9.32 1.39 -8.01
N GLY A 148 8.46 0.55 -7.46
CA GLY A 148 7.72 0.85 -6.24
C GLY A 148 8.61 0.96 -5.01
N VAL A 149 9.60 0.08 -4.86
CA VAL A 149 10.54 0.13 -3.72
C VAL A 149 11.47 1.35 -3.80
N PRO A 150 12.16 1.65 -4.91
CA PRO A 150 12.95 2.87 -5.03
C PRO A 150 12.13 4.14 -4.79
N PHE A 151 10.91 4.21 -5.33
CA PHE A 151 10.00 5.33 -5.09
C PHE A 151 9.68 5.49 -3.59
N SER A 152 9.33 4.39 -2.92
CA SER A 152 9.06 4.39 -1.47
C SER A 152 10.29 4.83 -0.67
N ILE A 153 11.49 4.37 -1.02
CA ILE A 153 12.74 4.77 -0.35
C ILE A 153 12.99 6.27 -0.52
N CYS A 154 12.87 6.80 -1.73
CA CYS A 154 13.03 8.23 -1.98
C CYS A 154 12.03 9.07 -1.16
N LEU A 155 10.76 8.66 -1.17
CA LEU A 155 9.72 9.39 -0.46
C LEU A 155 9.86 9.28 1.07
N LEU A 156 10.32 8.13 1.59
CA LEU A 156 10.68 7.97 2.99
C LEU A 156 11.82 8.88 3.41
N ALA A 157 12.86 9.00 2.59
CA ALA A 157 13.99 9.89 2.87
C ALA A 157 13.54 11.36 2.92
N ILE A 158 12.67 11.76 2.00
CA ILE A 158 12.04 13.09 1.99
C ILE A 158 11.18 13.29 3.24
N ALA A 159 10.31 12.35 3.55
CA ALA A 159 9.45 12.43 4.74
C ALA A 159 10.26 12.50 6.04
N TRP A 160 11.32 11.70 6.15
CA TRP A 160 12.23 11.74 7.30
C TRP A 160 12.93 13.09 7.44
N THR A 161 13.49 13.63 6.35
CA THR A 161 14.15 14.95 6.37
C THR A 161 13.18 16.07 6.76
N LEU A 162 11.96 16.01 6.25
CA LEU A 162 10.91 16.98 6.61
C LEU A 162 10.52 16.89 8.09
N LEU A 163 10.34 15.67 8.62
CA LEU A 163 10.01 15.47 10.03
C LEU A 163 11.13 15.96 10.94
N VAL A 164 12.39 15.65 10.62
CA VAL A 164 13.55 16.13 11.40
C VAL A 164 13.67 17.66 11.38
N ALA A 165 13.38 18.28 10.23
CA ALA A 165 13.49 19.73 10.05
C ALA A 165 12.33 20.49 10.69
N LEU A 166 11.10 19.99 10.56
CA LEU A 166 9.89 20.70 11.02
C LEU A 166 9.53 20.38 12.47
N LEU A 167 9.90 19.21 12.97
CA LEU A 167 9.60 18.72 14.31
C LEU A 167 10.88 18.23 15.03
N PRO A 168 11.85 19.11 15.27
CA PRO A 168 13.11 18.74 15.91
C PRO A 168 12.88 18.29 17.36
N SER A 169 13.55 17.22 17.77
CA SER A 169 13.61 16.79 19.16
C SER A 169 14.65 17.59 19.94
N ARG A 170 14.35 17.93 21.20
CA ARG A 170 15.29 18.48 22.18
C ARG A 170 16.05 17.39 22.91
N GLN A 171 15.61 16.13 22.82
CA GLN A 171 16.29 15.00 23.43
C GLN A 171 17.53 14.62 22.63
N GLU A 172 18.66 14.40 23.32
CA GLU A 172 19.90 13.96 22.70
C GLU A 172 19.94 12.44 22.52
N ARG A 173 19.33 11.69 23.42
CA ARG A 173 19.34 10.21 23.41
C ARG A 173 18.01 9.63 23.86
N ILE A 174 17.58 8.59 23.16
CA ILE A 174 16.42 7.77 23.50
C ILE A 174 16.84 6.32 23.45
N LYS A 175 16.62 5.56 24.52
CA LYS A 175 16.87 4.14 24.53
C LYS A 175 15.60 3.37 24.20
N LEU A 176 15.55 2.82 23.00
CA LEU A 176 14.49 1.92 22.58
C LEU A 176 14.80 0.49 23.05
N VAL A 177 14.04 -0.03 23.98
CA VAL A 177 14.15 -1.41 24.45
C VAL A 177 12.94 -2.20 23.99
N ILE A 178 13.16 -3.16 23.10
CA ILE A 178 12.12 -4.09 22.64
C ILE A 178 12.40 -5.44 23.29
N GLU A 179 11.57 -5.81 24.26
CA GLU A 179 11.61 -7.10 24.92
C GLU A 179 10.85 -8.12 24.09
N SER A 180 11.57 -8.87 23.28
CA SER A 180 11.01 -9.98 22.50
C SER A 180 12.11 -11.00 22.18
N GLU A 181 11.72 -12.27 22.07
CA GLU A 181 12.62 -13.35 21.69
C GLU A 181 12.01 -14.21 20.59
N PHE A 182 12.85 -14.68 19.67
CA PHE A 182 12.41 -15.61 18.63
C PHE A 182 11.87 -16.90 19.26
N ARG A 183 10.65 -17.24 18.93
CA ARG A 183 10.05 -18.51 19.33
C ARG A 183 10.77 -19.66 18.64
N ARG A 184 11.21 -20.67 19.41
CA ARG A 184 11.94 -21.84 18.88
C ARG A 184 11.05 -23.09 18.78
N THR A 185 9.75 -22.90 18.56
CA THR A 185 8.83 -24.03 18.36
C THR A 185 8.84 -24.51 16.90
N PRO A 186 8.54 -25.80 16.62
CA PRO A 186 8.47 -26.28 15.23
C PRO A 186 7.54 -25.45 14.34
N ARG A 187 6.40 -25.01 14.86
CA ARG A 187 5.46 -24.16 14.14
C ARG A 187 6.05 -22.78 13.85
N ALA A 188 6.84 -22.20 14.75
CA ALA A 188 7.52 -20.92 14.50
C ALA A 188 8.53 -21.04 13.36
N TRP A 189 9.28 -22.14 13.28
CA TRP A 189 10.18 -22.41 12.16
C TRP A 189 9.45 -22.55 10.84
N VAL A 190 8.28 -23.22 10.83
CA VAL A 190 7.42 -23.26 9.63
C VAL A 190 7.05 -21.85 9.18
N VAL A 191 6.69 -20.96 10.10
CA VAL A 191 6.37 -19.56 9.76
C VAL A 191 7.57 -18.84 9.18
N TYR A 192 8.74 -18.92 9.83
CA TYR A 192 9.94 -18.20 9.41
C TYR A 192 10.41 -18.64 8.02
N ILE A 193 10.45 -19.95 7.79
CA ILE A 193 10.86 -20.52 6.50
C ILE A 193 9.84 -20.18 5.42
N CYS A 194 8.54 -20.39 5.69
CA CYS A 194 7.49 -20.11 4.73
C CYS A 194 7.42 -18.61 4.36
N PHE A 195 7.58 -17.72 5.33
CA PHE A 195 7.62 -16.28 5.12
C PHE A 195 8.79 -15.89 4.20
N ALA A 196 10.01 -16.32 4.55
CA ALA A 196 11.19 -16.02 3.74
C ALA A 196 11.11 -16.62 2.34
N LEU A 197 10.65 -17.89 2.22
CA LEU A 197 10.50 -18.58 0.94
C LEU A 197 9.46 -17.90 0.04
N THR A 198 8.31 -17.51 0.57
CA THR A 198 7.26 -16.85 -0.22
C THR A 198 7.75 -15.52 -0.79
N ILE A 199 8.43 -14.69 0.04
CA ILE A 199 9.01 -13.44 -0.45
C ILE A 199 10.07 -13.70 -1.50
N LEU A 200 10.96 -14.68 -1.27
CA LEU A 200 11.99 -15.04 -2.24
C LEU A 200 11.37 -15.47 -3.58
N LEU A 201 10.34 -16.31 -3.56
CA LEU A 201 9.64 -16.74 -4.77
C LEU A 201 8.95 -15.58 -5.49
N TRP A 202 8.37 -14.62 -4.78
CA TRP A 202 7.82 -13.42 -5.40
C TRP A 202 8.89 -12.55 -6.08
N LEU A 203 10.07 -12.44 -5.47
CA LEU A 203 11.18 -11.66 -6.02
C LEU A 203 11.84 -12.35 -7.24
N THR A 204 11.87 -13.66 -7.23
CA THR A 204 12.56 -14.48 -8.25
C THR A 204 11.62 -15.09 -9.29
N GLY A 205 10.41 -14.54 -9.42
CA GLY A 205 9.39 -15.06 -10.35
C GLY A 205 9.87 -15.23 -11.80
N SER A 206 10.78 -14.36 -12.27
CA SER A 206 11.41 -14.45 -13.58
C SER A 206 12.33 -15.66 -13.74
N LEU A 207 12.88 -16.24 -12.65
CA LEU A 207 13.79 -17.38 -12.69
C LEU A 207 13.06 -18.72 -12.74
N HIS A 208 11.93 -18.84 -12.04
CA HIS A 208 11.20 -20.11 -11.93
C HIS A 208 9.88 -20.16 -12.69
N GLY A 209 9.42 -19.03 -13.24
CA GLY A 209 8.20 -18.92 -14.04
C GLY A 209 6.88 -19.13 -13.29
N MET A 210 6.90 -19.29 -11.97
CA MET A 210 5.67 -19.44 -11.18
C MET A 210 4.94 -18.10 -11.09
N ASN A 211 3.63 -18.15 -11.34
CA ASN A 211 2.79 -16.98 -11.19
C ASN A 211 2.69 -16.57 -9.70
N SER A 212 2.79 -15.27 -9.42
CA SER A 212 2.74 -14.70 -8.06
C SER A 212 1.45 -15.05 -7.30
N TYR A 213 0.34 -15.25 -8.01
CA TYR A 213 -0.93 -15.68 -7.42
C TYR A 213 -0.86 -17.11 -6.89
N VAL A 214 -0.15 -18.00 -7.60
CA VAL A 214 0.10 -19.39 -7.15
C VAL A 214 1.04 -19.39 -5.95
N VAL A 215 2.11 -18.61 -6.00
CA VAL A 215 3.05 -18.46 -4.87
C VAL A 215 2.32 -18.01 -3.61
N ALA A 216 1.35 -17.10 -3.73
CA ALA A 216 0.54 -16.63 -2.59
C ALA A 216 -0.27 -17.75 -1.91
N MET A 217 -0.60 -18.83 -2.62
CA MET A 217 -1.35 -19.95 -2.03
C MET A 217 -0.46 -20.89 -1.19
N ILE A 218 0.86 -20.81 -1.33
CA ILE A 218 1.81 -21.60 -0.53
C ILE A 218 1.63 -21.36 0.97
N PRO A 219 1.69 -20.11 1.49
CA PRO A 219 1.49 -19.86 2.90
C PRO A 219 0.08 -20.25 3.38
N VAL A 220 -0.95 -20.10 2.55
CA VAL A 220 -2.31 -20.52 2.89
C VAL A 220 -2.34 -22.03 3.16
N ALA A 221 -1.83 -22.84 2.21
CA ALA A 221 -1.80 -24.29 2.34
C ALA A 221 -0.90 -24.76 3.51
N VAL A 222 0.34 -24.23 3.57
CA VAL A 222 1.33 -24.65 4.58
C VAL A 222 0.84 -24.31 6.00
N PHE A 223 0.29 -23.13 6.24
CA PHE A 223 -0.12 -22.73 7.58
C PHE A 223 -1.40 -23.42 8.06
N LEU A 224 -2.31 -23.79 7.16
CA LEU A 224 -3.49 -24.58 7.50
C LEU A 224 -3.11 -26.03 7.80
N VAL A 225 -2.32 -26.68 6.96
CA VAL A 225 -1.90 -28.09 7.12
C VAL A 225 -1.02 -28.27 8.36
N SER A 226 -0.10 -27.31 8.63
CA SER A 226 0.77 -27.37 9.81
C SER A 226 0.10 -26.96 11.12
N GLY A 227 -1.15 -26.49 11.07
CA GLY A 227 -1.87 -25.96 12.22
C GLY A 227 -1.26 -24.68 12.83
N VAL A 228 -0.50 -23.93 12.04
CA VAL A 228 -0.01 -22.59 12.38
C VAL A 228 -1.18 -21.63 12.49
N ILE A 229 -2.08 -21.65 11.51
CA ILE A 229 -3.34 -20.90 11.49
C ILE A 229 -4.49 -21.88 11.68
N GLY A 230 -5.35 -21.57 12.66
CA GLY A 230 -6.54 -22.37 12.97
C GLY A 230 -7.84 -21.58 12.76
N LYS A 231 -8.96 -22.23 13.04
CA LYS A 231 -10.32 -21.68 12.87
C LYS A 231 -10.51 -20.30 13.55
N GLN A 232 -9.91 -20.11 14.72
CA GLN A 232 -10.06 -18.86 15.45
C GLN A 232 -9.27 -17.71 14.79
N ASP A 233 -8.11 -18.02 14.25
CA ASP A 233 -7.30 -17.02 13.55
C ASP A 233 -7.97 -16.53 12.26
N LEU A 234 -8.66 -17.42 11.54
CA LEU A 234 -9.38 -17.09 10.32
C LEU A 234 -10.46 -16.01 10.51
N LYS A 235 -11.02 -15.90 11.74
CA LYS A 235 -11.99 -14.84 12.05
C LYS A 235 -11.35 -13.45 12.08
N ASN A 236 -10.04 -13.37 12.32
CA ASN A 236 -9.28 -12.14 12.44
C ASN A 236 -8.63 -11.71 11.12
N LEU A 237 -8.87 -12.44 10.01
CA LEU A 237 -8.48 -12.00 8.68
C LEU A 237 -9.23 -10.71 8.31
N SER A 238 -8.59 -9.85 7.54
CA SER A 238 -9.20 -8.62 7.01
C SER A 238 -10.17 -8.94 5.87
N TRP A 239 -11.25 -9.65 6.18
CA TRP A 239 -12.31 -10.03 5.23
C TRP A 239 -12.97 -8.82 4.59
N ASP A 240 -13.12 -7.74 5.36
CA ASP A 240 -13.63 -6.45 4.91
C ASP A 240 -12.85 -5.91 3.71
N VAL A 241 -11.52 -5.98 3.76
CA VAL A 241 -10.66 -5.55 2.64
C VAL A 241 -10.85 -6.45 1.42
N LEU A 242 -10.90 -7.78 1.60
CA LEU A 242 -11.13 -8.72 0.50
C LEU A 242 -12.49 -8.48 -0.17
N TRP A 243 -13.55 -8.32 0.61
CA TRP A 243 -14.90 -8.02 0.11
C TRP A 243 -14.96 -6.67 -0.59
N LEU A 244 -14.29 -5.65 -0.05
CA LEU A 244 -14.25 -4.31 -0.66
C LEU A 244 -13.54 -4.32 -2.02
N ILE A 245 -12.40 -5.03 -2.14
CA ILE A 245 -11.68 -5.17 -3.40
C ILE A 245 -12.52 -5.98 -4.40
N SER A 246 -13.12 -7.09 -3.98
CA SER A 246 -13.98 -7.92 -4.83
C SER A 246 -15.17 -7.14 -5.36
N GLY A 247 -15.87 -6.40 -4.50
CA GLY A 247 -16.99 -5.54 -4.88
C GLY A 247 -16.56 -4.43 -5.84
N GLY A 248 -15.37 -3.86 -5.64
CA GLY A 248 -14.81 -2.87 -6.56
C GLY A 248 -14.48 -3.45 -7.94
N ILE A 249 -13.92 -4.68 -7.98
CA ILE A 249 -13.71 -5.40 -9.25
C ILE A 249 -15.04 -5.68 -9.95
N ALA A 250 -16.07 -6.10 -9.21
CA ALA A 250 -17.41 -6.31 -9.74
C ALA A 250 -18.04 -5.02 -10.29
N LEU A 251 -17.88 -3.90 -9.57
CA LEU A 251 -18.31 -2.58 -10.04
C LEU A 251 -17.62 -2.19 -11.35
N GLY A 252 -16.29 -2.39 -11.41
CA GLY A 252 -15.51 -2.15 -12.63
C GLY A 252 -16.01 -2.96 -13.82
N LEU A 253 -16.30 -4.26 -13.64
CA LEU A 253 -16.92 -5.10 -14.66
C LEU A 253 -18.29 -4.54 -15.10
N GLY A 254 -19.09 -4.08 -14.16
CA GLY A 254 -20.38 -3.45 -14.46
C GLY A 254 -20.24 -2.18 -15.31
N LEU A 255 -19.28 -1.32 -14.96
CA LEU A 255 -18.99 -0.09 -15.72
C LEU A 255 -18.50 -0.39 -17.15
N GLU A 256 -17.66 -1.41 -17.31
CA GLU A 256 -17.16 -1.85 -18.62
C GLU A 256 -18.28 -2.50 -19.46
N SER A 257 -19.03 -3.46 -18.91
CA SER A 257 -20.05 -4.22 -19.61
C SER A 257 -21.28 -3.39 -20.02
N THR A 258 -21.61 -2.34 -19.25
CA THR A 258 -22.68 -1.41 -19.57
C THR A 258 -22.27 -0.32 -20.55
N GLY A 259 -20.97 -0.20 -20.86
CA GLY A 259 -20.43 0.89 -21.67
C GLY A 259 -20.46 2.26 -20.96
N LEU A 260 -20.76 2.29 -19.64
CA LEU A 260 -20.85 3.55 -18.90
C LEU A 260 -19.49 4.25 -18.83
N SER A 261 -18.39 3.51 -18.63
CA SER A 261 -17.05 4.08 -18.67
C SER A 261 -16.77 4.75 -20.02
N GLN A 262 -17.12 4.08 -21.13
CA GLN A 262 -16.98 4.61 -22.49
C GLN A 262 -17.82 5.87 -22.69
N THR A 263 -19.09 5.83 -22.24
CA THR A 263 -20.01 6.96 -22.34
C THR A 263 -19.48 8.18 -21.56
N LEU A 264 -18.95 7.99 -20.38
CA LEU A 264 -18.33 9.06 -19.58
C LEU A 264 -17.12 9.67 -20.30
N VAL A 265 -16.26 8.82 -20.87
CA VAL A 265 -15.06 9.27 -21.59
C VAL A 265 -15.43 10.02 -22.89
N THR A 266 -16.41 9.55 -23.65
CA THR A 266 -16.80 10.18 -24.93
C THR A 266 -17.58 11.48 -24.77
N ASN A 267 -18.34 11.64 -23.67
CA ASN A 267 -19.11 12.85 -23.41
C ASN A 267 -18.27 14.02 -22.83
N ILE A 268 -17.05 13.75 -22.39
CA ILE A 268 -16.12 14.80 -21.95
C ILE A 268 -15.10 15.01 -23.08
N PRO A 269 -14.86 16.26 -23.52
CA PRO A 269 -13.97 16.54 -24.64
C PRO A 269 -12.48 16.38 -24.25
N PHE A 270 -12.09 15.19 -23.79
CA PHE A 270 -10.70 14.90 -23.41
C PHE A 270 -9.73 15.04 -24.60
N ALA A 271 -10.21 14.86 -25.82
CA ALA A 271 -9.39 15.03 -27.03
C ALA A 271 -8.90 16.46 -27.23
N GLU A 272 -9.55 17.46 -26.63
CA GLU A 272 -9.17 18.87 -26.68
C GLU A 272 -8.13 19.23 -25.60
N LEU A 273 -7.92 18.35 -24.62
CA LEU A 273 -6.98 18.55 -23.54
C LEU A 273 -5.59 17.98 -23.88
N SER A 274 -4.54 18.64 -23.44
CA SER A 274 -3.21 18.05 -23.55
C SER A 274 -3.08 16.78 -22.69
N PRO A 275 -2.31 15.76 -23.13
CA PRO A 275 -2.11 14.53 -22.37
C PRO A 275 -1.65 14.79 -20.91
N LEU A 276 -0.76 15.75 -20.73
CA LEU A 276 -0.28 16.15 -19.40
C LEU A 276 -1.41 16.70 -18.53
N MET A 277 -2.31 17.51 -19.11
CA MET A 277 -3.45 18.07 -18.37
C MET A 277 -4.40 16.95 -17.90
N ILE A 278 -4.66 15.96 -18.74
CA ILE A 278 -5.48 14.78 -18.40
C ILE A 278 -4.83 14.02 -17.22
N VAL A 279 -3.53 13.74 -17.30
CA VAL A 279 -2.77 13.05 -16.25
C VAL A 279 -2.83 13.82 -14.93
N VAL A 280 -2.59 15.14 -14.96
CA VAL A 280 -2.62 15.97 -13.76
C VAL A 280 -4.03 16.02 -13.16
N MET A 281 -5.06 16.23 -13.97
CA MET A 281 -6.45 16.25 -13.49
C MET A 281 -6.85 14.91 -12.86
N ALA A 282 -6.54 13.78 -13.51
CA ALA A 282 -6.85 12.45 -13.01
C ALA A 282 -6.16 12.16 -11.67
N THR A 283 -4.90 12.48 -11.55
CA THR A 283 -4.11 12.21 -10.33
C THR A 283 -4.46 13.15 -9.19
N VAL A 284 -4.69 14.44 -9.46
CA VAL A 284 -5.17 15.40 -8.45
C VAL A 284 -6.57 15.00 -7.96
N MET A 285 -7.46 14.61 -8.87
CA MET A 285 -8.77 14.08 -8.49
C MET A 285 -8.66 12.83 -7.62
N GLY A 286 -7.79 11.87 -8.00
CA GLY A 286 -7.50 10.68 -7.21
C GLY A 286 -7.00 11.01 -5.80
N LEU A 287 -6.05 11.94 -5.69
CA LEU A 287 -5.51 12.39 -4.40
C LEU A 287 -6.58 13.07 -3.54
N LEU A 288 -7.34 14.00 -4.11
CA LEU A 288 -8.38 14.73 -3.39
C LEU A 288 -9.51 13.79 -2.93
N MET A 289 -10.05 12.98 -3.83
CA MET A 289 -11.09 12.02 -3.46
C MET A 289 -10.61 11.06 -2.38
N SER A 290 -9.41 10.50 -2.52
CA SER A 290 -8.84 9.57 -1.56
C SER A 290 -8.56 10.21 -0.19
N THR A 291 -8.35 11.52 -0.14
CA THR A 291 -8.17 12.25 1.12
C THR A 291 -9.46 12.24 1.98
N PHE A 292 -10.64 12.26 1.35
CA PHE A 292 -11.94 12.31 2.05
C PHE A 292 -12.68 10.98 2.06
N ILE A 293 -12.36 10.10 1.09
CA ILE A 293 -12.92 8.76 0.96
C ILE A 293 -11.78 7.76 1.16
N SER A 294 -12.05 6.49 1.42
CA SER A 294 -10.97 5.50 1.55
C SER A 294 -10.19 5.33 0.24
N ASN A 295 -8.87 5.12 0.33
CA ASN A 295 -8.00 4.88 -0.82
C ASN A 295 -8.52 3.74 -1.72
N THR A 296 -9.03 2.67 -1.10
CA THR A 296 -9.59 1.51 -1.80
C THR A 296 -10.86 1.87 -2.58
N ALA A 297 -11.77 2.61 -1.95
CA ALA A 297 -13.02 3.00 -2.62
C ALA A 297 -12.75 3.94 -3.79
N THR A 298 -11.83 4.90 -3.62
CA THR A 298 -11.40 5.81 -4.69
C THR A 298 -10.78 5.06 -5.85
N ALA A 299 -9.86 4.13 -5.58
CA ALA A 299 -9.22 3.32 -6.61
C ALA A 299 -10.23 2.45 -7.36
N ASN A 300 -11.16 1.80 -6.66
CA ASN A 300 -12.22 1.00 -7.27
C ASN A 300 -13.13 1.82 -8.21
N LEU A 301 -13.37 3.08 -7.88
CA LEU A 301 -14.20 3.96 -8.71
C LEU A 301 -13.42 4.52 -9.90
N LEU A 302 -12.19 5.00 -9.69
CA LEU A 302 -11.47 5.73 -10.73
C LEU A 302 -10.72 4.82 -11.70
N LEU A 303 -10.12 3.72 -11.25
CA LEU A 303 -9.23 2.92 -12.11
C LEU A 303 -9.92 2.30 -13.34
N PRO A 304 -11.19 1.82 -13.28
CA PRO A 304 -11.89 1.40 -14.48
C PRO A 304 -12.02 2.53 -15.53
N ILE A 305 -12.35 3.74 -15.06
CA ILE A 305 -12.51 4.92 -15.92
C ILE A 305 -11.16 5.32 -16.53
N MET A 306 -10.10 5.30 -15.71
CA MET A 306 -8.74 5.66 -16.15
C MET A 306 -8.17 4.65 -17.14
N ALA A 307 -8.45 3.35 -16.96
CA ALA A 307 -8.06 2.32 -17.90
C ALA A 307 -8.74 2.53 -19.26
N THR A 308 -10.06 2.82 -19.27
CA THR A 308 -10.82 3.13 -20.48
C THR A 308 -10.32 4.42 -21.14
N LEU A 309 -10.11 5.49 -20.36
CA LEU A 309 -9.63 6.77 -20.85
C LEU A 309 -8.26 6.63 -21.55
N GLY A 310 -7.32 5.94 -20.89
CA GLY A 310 -5.98 5.71 -21.45
C GLY A 310 -5.95 4.81 -22.67
N ALA A 311 -6.96 3.94 -22.85
CA ALA A 311 -7.13 3.10 -24.04
C ALA A 311 -7.80 3.82 -25.20
N THR A 312 -8.66 4.81 -24.90
CA THR A 312 -9.54 5.46 -25.91
C THR A 312 -8.89 6.72 -26.49
N VAL A 313 -8.21 7.51 -25.67
CA VAL A 313 -7.60 8.79 -26.09
C VAL A 313 -6.23 8.53 -26.71
N SER A 314 -6.15 8.67 -28.04
CA SER A 314 -4.95 8.34 -28.82
C SER A 314 -3.69 9.09 -28.37
N THR A 315 -3.82 10.38 -28.01
CA THR A 315 -2.71 11.20 -27.53
C THR A 315 -2.12 10.71 -26.20
N LEU A 316 -2.87 9.99 -25.37
CA LEU A 316 -2.36 9.33 -24.17
C LEU A 316 -1.53 8.09 -24.52
N GLY A 317 -1.85 7.39 -25.61
CA GLY A 317 -1.08 6.23 -26.09
C GLY A 317 0.41 6.54 -26.31
N GLU A 318 0.72 7.75 -26.75
CA GLU A 318 2.10 8.22 -27.01
C GLU A 318 2.94 8.33 -25.70
N ILE A 319 2.31 8.50 -24.56
CA ILE A 319 2.98 8.67 -23.27
C ILE A 319 2.80 7.48 -22.30
N GLY A 320 2.16 6.38 -22.78
CA GLY A 320 1.98 5.16 -21.97
C GLY A 320 0.52 4.76 -21.69
N GLY A 321 -0.45 5.52 -22.18
CA GLY A 321 -1.87 5.16 -22.22
C GLY A 321 -2.49 4.73 -20.88
N SER A 322 -3.20 3.61 -20.93
CA SER A 322 -3.83 3.00 -19.76
C SER A 322 -2.84 2.68 -18.64
N LYS A 323 -1.67 2.13 -18.99
CA LYS A 323 -0.67 1.72 -18.01
C LYS A 323 -0.18 2.90 -17.17
N LEU A 324 0.11 4.03 -17.82
CA LEU A 324 0.52 5.26 -17.16
C LEU A 324 -0.56 5.80 -16.23
N LEU A 325 -1.79 5.98 -16.74
CA LEU A 325 -2.91 6.53 -15.95
C LEU A 325 -3.25 5.66 -14.74
N VAL A 326 -3.35 4.35 -14.95
CA VAL A 326 -3.65 3.40 -13.87
C VAL A 326 -2.58 3.47 -12.77
N LEU A 327 -1.28 3.47 -13.13
CA LEU A 327 -0.20 3.55 -12.14
C LEU A 327 -0.20 4.87 -11.39
N LEU A 328 -0.28 6.00 -12.08
CA LEU A 328 -0.22 7.31 -11.45
C LEU A 328 -1.43 7.59 -10.56
N VAL A 329 -2.63 7.22 -10.98
CA VAL A 329 -3.85 7.36 -10.15
C VAL A 329 -3.80 6.41 -8.95
N THR A 330 -3.25 5.21 -9.11
CA THR A 330 -3.02 4.28 -7.99
C THR A 330 -2.10 4.89 -6.93
N PHE A 331 -0.99 5.49 -7.36
CA PHE A 331 -0.06 6.16 -6.46
C PHE A 331 -0.71 7.37 -5.80
N SER A 332 -1.45 8.18 -6.56
CA SER A 332 -2.16 9.34 -6.00
C SER A 332 -3.17 8.94 -4.92
N CYS A 333 -3.90 7.84 -5.12
CA CYS A 333 -4.79 7.29 -4.10
C CYS A 333 -4.03 6.86 -2.83
N SER A 334 -2.89 6.20 -2.99
CA SER A 334 -2.06 5.73 -1.86
C SER A 334 -1.33 6.86 -1.13
N LEU A 335 -1.07 7.98 -1.82
CA LEU A 335 -0.44 9.19 -1.27
C LEU A 335 -1.40 10.07 -0.44
N ALA A 336 -2.69 9.80 -0.44
CA ALA A 336 -3.69 10.55 0.31
C ALA A 336 -3.56 10.26 1.82
N MET A 337 -2.75 11.05 2.53
CA MET A 337 -2.44 10.84 3.95
C MET A 337 -2.53 12.13 4.78
N ALA A 338 -3.32 13.11 4.34
CA ALA A 338 -3.40 14.42 4.97
C ALA A 338 -4.34 14.49 6.19
N LEU A 339 -5.37 13.64 6.26
CA LEU A 339 -6.38 13.67 7.32
C LEU A 339 -6.41 12.35 8.12
N PRO A 340 -6.90 12.39 9.36
CA PRO A 340 -7.11 11.15 10.13
C PRO A 340 -8.03 10.15 9.41
N VAL A 341 -9.05 10.63 8.70
CA VAL A 341 -10.02 9.81 7.97
C VAL A 341 -9.46 9.23 6.67
N SER A 342 -8.38 9.80 6.11
CA SER A 342 -7.83 9.36 4.82
C SER A 342 -7.37 7.90 4.85
N THR A 343 -6.74 7.47 5.94
CA THR A 343 -6.24 6.09 6.07
C THR A 343 -6.38 5.55 7.49
N PRO A 344 -6.61 4.24 7.68
CA PRO A 344 -6.61 3.64 9.02
C PRO A 344 -5.31 3.88 9.81
N PRO A 345 -4.10 3.85 9.22
CA PRO A 345 -2.88 4.25 9.88
C PRO A 345 -2.93 5.66 10.51
N ASN A 346 -3.44 6.63 9.76
CA ASN A 346 -3.58 8.00 10.25
C ASN A 346 -4.57 8.08 11.42
N ALA A 347 -5.72 7.41 11.30
CA ALA A 347 -6.73 7.35 12.36
C ALA A 347 -6.15 6.77 13.65
N MET A 348 -5.36 5.70 13.55
CA MET A 348 -4.73 5.06 14.71
C MET A 348 -3.67 5.96 15.37
N ALA A 349 -2.84 6.62 14.57
CA ALA A 349 -1.86 7.56 15.10
C ALA A 349 -2.55 8.76 15.77
N TYR A 350 -3.61 9.28 15.17
CA TYR A 350 -4.43 10.35 15.74
C TYR A 350 -5.12 9.94 17.06
N ALA A 351 -5.61 8.69 17.13
CA ALA A 351 -6.26 8.14 18.32
C ALA A 351 -5.33 8.01 19.53
N THR A 352 -4.00 8.11 19.36
CA THR A 352 -3.06 8.17 20.49
C THR A 352 -3.22 9.44 21.33
N GLY A 353 -3.90 10.48 20.81
CA GLY A 353 -4.06 11.78 21.46
C GLY A 353 -2.78 12.64 21.47
N LEU A 354 -1.73 12.21 20.76
CA LEU A 354 -0.43 12.89 20.69
C LEU A 354 -0.26 13.74 19.43
N LEU A 355 -1.20 13.65 18.50
CA LEU A 355 -1.21 14.39 17.24
C LEU A 355 -2.38 15.38 17.20
N GLU A 356 -2.09 16.59 16.83
CA GLU A 356 -3.10 17.57 16.47
C GLU A 356 -3.52 17.39 15.01
N ASN A 357 -4.79 17.61 14.70
CA ASN A 357 -5.30 17.53 13.33
C ASN A 357 -4.54 18.46 12.37
N ARG A 358 -4.12 19.64 12.86
CA ARG A 358 -3.33 20.59 12.09
C ARG A 358 -1.96 20.06 11.69
N GLN A 359 -1.28 19.35 12.60
CA GLN A 359 0.04 18.78 12.35
C GLN A 359 -0.03 17.67 11.29
N LEU A 360 -1.04 16.79 11.42
CA LEU A 360 -1.27 15.72 10.45
C LEU A 360 -1.62 16.30 9.07
N LEU A 361 -2.51 17.31 9.03
CA LEU A 361 -2.90 17.99 7.80
C LEU A 361 -1.70 18.64 7.10
N GLN A 362 -0.93 19.45 7.83
CA GLN A 362 0.18 20.20 7.23
C GLN A 362 1.27 19.27 6.68
N ILE A 363 1.72 18.31 7.47
CA ILE A 363 2.80 17.41 7.08
C ILE A 363 2.30 16.37 6.07
N GLY A 364 1.11 15.82 6.31
CA GLY A 364 0.51 14.85 5.39
C GLY A 364 0.23 15.45 4.02
N ALA A 365 -0.35 16.67 3.95
CA ALA A 365 -0.60 17.35 2.68
C ALA A 365 0.71 17.71 1.95
N LEU A 366 1.74 18.16 2.69
CA LEU A 366 3.04 18.47 2.12
C LEU A 366 3.68 17.22 1.49
N ILE A 367 3.69 16.10 2.22
CA ILE A 367 4.25 14.84 1.72
C ILE A 367 3.40 14.28 0.57
N SER A 368 2.08 14.40 0.63
CA SER A 368 1.18 14.02 -0.46
C SER A 368 1.47 14.81 -1.74
N GLY A 369 1.64 16.11 -1.64
CA GLY A 369 1.97 16.97 -2.77
C GLY A 369 3.35 16.66 -3.37
N ILE A 370 4.37 16.52 -2.52
CA ILE A 370 5.71 16.13 -2.96
C ILE A 370 5.69 14.73 -3.60
N GLY A 371 4.96 13.77 -2.99
CA GLY A 371 4.81 12.43 -3.52
C GLY A 371 4.14 12.41 -4.89
N LEU A 372 3.14 13.28 -5.11
CA LEU A 372 2.49 13.42 -6.40
C LEU A 372 3.48 13.92 -7.47
N VAL A 373 4.26 14.97 -7.16
CA VAL A 373 5.30 15.46 -8.07
C VAL A 373 6.37 14.40 -8.33
N ALA A 374 6.81 13.70 -7.27
CA ALA A 374 7.76 12.60 -7.40
C ALA A 374 7.22 11.44 -8.26
N SER A 375 5.90 11.18 -8.24
CA SER A 375 5.29 10.17 -9.10
C SER A 375 5.35 10.55 -10.59
N TYR A 376 5.23 11.83 -10.93
CA TYR A 376 5.43 12.30 -12.31
C TYR A 376 6.88 12.15 -12.76
N LEU A 377 7.85 12.46 -11.88
CA LEU A 377 9.27 12.23 -12.19
C LEU A 377 9.58 10.75 -12.39
N LEU A 378 9.00 9.89 -11.55
CA LEU A 378 9.09 8.45 -11.75
C LEU A 378 8.50 8.02 -13.09
N ALA A 379 7.32 8.52 -13.45
CA ALA A 379 6.69 8.20 -14.73
C ALA A 379 7.56 8.63 -15.92
N MET A 380 8.18 9.81 -15.85
CA MET A 380 9.14 10.28 -16.87
C MET A 380 10.35 9.34 -16.99
N LEU A 381 10.92 8.89 -15.87
CA LEU A 381 12.04 7.94 -15.86
C LEU A 381 11.60 6.59 -16.46
N LEU A 382 10.44 6.08 -16.08
CA LEU A 382 9.89 4.82 -16.60
C LEU A 382 9.63 4.91 -18.12
N TRP A 383 9.14 6.06 -18.60
CA TRP A 383 8.96 6.30 -20.02
C TRP A 383 10.28 6.30 -20.79
N GLN A 384 11.34 6.94 -20.26
CA GLN A 384 12.67 6.97 -20.88
C GLN A 384 13.31 5.59 -21.03
N ILE A 385 13.03 4.66 -20.12
CA ILE A 385 13.55 3.28 -20.20
C ILE A 385 12.64 2.33 -20.97
N GLY A 386 11.56 2.83 -21.59
CA GLY A 386 10.64 2.01 -22.40
C GLY A 386 9.73 1.07 -21.57
N PHE A 387 9.39 1.48 -20.37
CA PHE A 387 8.50 0.67 -19.50
C PHE A 387 7.03 0.75 -19.92
N PHE A 388 6.60 1.84 -20.54
CA PHE A 388 5.24 2.08 -21.01
C PHE A 388 5.04 1.70 -22.45
#